data_3681380af3519a5b52046d3e2fd6eebc
#
_entry.id   3681380af3519a5b52046d3e2fd6eebc
#
_cell.length_a   1.000
_cell.length_b   1.000
_cell.length_c   1.000
_cell.angle_alpha   90.00
_cell.angle_beta   90.00
_cell.angle_gamma   90.00
#
_symmetry.space_group_name_H-M   'P 1'
#
loop_
_entity.id
_entity.type
_entity.pdbx_description
1 polymer ?
#
loop_
_entity_poly.entity_id
_entity_poly.type
_entity_poly.pdbx_seq_one_letter_code
_entity_poly.pdbx_strand_id
1 'polypeptide(L)'
;MAKGFTVKGKSPTVAKAPEWDYDHAKDIVKGKAIVFCLPGRGVSYNFLKAFVQLCFDLVQCGASIQISQDYSSMVNFARCKCLGANVLRGPNQIPWDGKLKYDWQLWIDSDIVFNTEKFWQLILMQKDIAAGWYCTEDGKTTSVAHWLDEDDFRNNGGVMNHETIESISKRKKPFTVDYTGFGWLLIKNGVFEHEGLPYPWFAPKMQVFESGEVQDMCGEDVSFCLDAKDAGFEIWCDPRVRVGHEKTRVI
;
A
#
# COMPACT_ATOMS: atom_id res chain seq x y z
N MET A 1 23.69 52.18 31.53
CA MET A 1 23.66 51.89 30.08
C MET A 1 23.97 50.41 29.88
N ALA A 2 22.97 49.60 29.61
CA ALA A 2 23.13 48.16 29.37
C ALA A 2 23.32 47.92 27.87
N LYS A 3 24.43 47.30 27.48
CA LYS A 3 24.72 46.93 26.09
C LYS A 3 23.94 45.64 25.76
N GLY A 4 22.94 45.75 24.87
CA GLY A 4 22.20 44.59 24.34
C GLY A 4 23.07 43.75 23.41
N PHE A 5 23.16 42.44 23.68
CA PHE A 5 23.78 41.45 22.80
C PHE A 5 22.74 40.98 21.75
N THR A 6 22.99 41.30 20.49
CA THR A 6 22.19 40.76 19.38
C THR A 6 22.92 39.54 18.81
N VAL A 7 22.41 38.34 19.08
CA VAL A 7 22.91 37.12 18.45
C VAL A 7 22.23 36.97 17.10
N LYS A 8 22.94 37.23 16.00
CA LYS A 8 22.50 36.86 14.65
C LYS A 8 22.77 35.39 14.41
N GLY A 9 21.85 34.54 14.83
CA GLY A 9 21.84 33.15 14.41
C GLY A 9 21.30 33.04 12.97
N LYS A 10 22.11 32.59 12.01
CA LYS A 10 21.62 32.13 10.72
C LYS A 10 20.83 30.83 10.98
N SER A 11 19.52 30.88 10.81
CA SER A 11 18.71 29.66 10.77
C SER A 11 19.27 28.72 9.70
N PRO A 12 19.49 27.44 9.99
CA PRO A 12 19.92 26.49 8.96
C PRO A 12 18.86 26.47 7.86
N THR A 13 19.27 26.71 6.63
CA THR A 13 18.45 26.52 5.44
C THR A 13 18.17 25.01 5.38
N VAL A 14 16.98 24.60 5.81
CA VAL A 14 16.47 23.23 5.57
C VAL A 14 16.36 23.11 4.06
N ALA A 15 17.13 22.20 3.46
CA ALA A 15 17.01 21.89 2.06
C ALA A 15 15.55 21.50 1.79
N LYS A 16 14.84 22.27 0.96
CA LYS A 16 13.48 21.97 0.54
C LYS A 16 13.50 20.56 -0.07
N ALA A 17 12.69 19.65 0.44
CA ALA A 17 12.48 18.38 -0.22
C ALA A 17 12.09 18.65 -1.68
N PRO A 18 12.51 17.81 -2.65
CA PRO A 18 12.14 18.01 -4.03
C PRO A 18 10.62 18.11 -4.13
N GLU A 19 10.17 19.19 -4.75
CA GLU A 19 8.75 19.47 -4.94
C GLU A 19 8.17 18.40 -5.86
N TRP A 20 7.03 17.81 -5.47
CA TRP A 20 6.34 16.82 -6.28
C TRP A 20 5.71 17.50 -7.50
N ASP A 21 5.95 16.96 -8.67
CA ASP A 21 5.32 17.43 -9.91
C ASP A 21 3.91 16.81 -10.06
N TYR A 22 2.95 17.39 -9.35
CA TYR A 22 1.57 16.91 -9.40
C TYR A 22 0.89 17.15 -10.75
N ASP A 23 1.33 18.13 -11.53
CA ASP A 23 0.76 18.34 -12.86
C ASP A 23 1.22 17.23 -13.82
N HIS A 24 2.47 16.81 -13.72
CA HIS A 24 2.94 15.60 -14.39
C HIS A 24 2.17 14.34 -13.94
N ALA A 25 1.87 14.18 -12.65
CA ALA A 25 1.06 13.05 -12.17
C ALA A 25 -0.35 13.05 -12.78
N LYS A 26 -0.98 14.21 -12.91
CA LYS A 26 -2.30 14.36 -13.57
C LYS A 26 -2.23 14.02 -15.07
N ASP A 27 -1.15 14.41 -15.75
CA ASP A 27 -0.95 14.06 -17.15
C ASP A 27 -0.80 12.55 -17.35
N ILE A 28 -0.12 11.85 -16.44
CA ILE A 28 0.02 10.38 -16.46
C ILE A 28 -1.34 9.68 -16.38
N VAL A 29 -2.26 10.16 -15.56
CA VAL A 29 -3.56 9.51 -15.37
C VAL A 29 -4.63 9.95 -16.36
N LYS A 30 -4.38 10.96 -17.16
CA LYS A 30 -5.31 11.46 -18.16
C LYS A 30 -5.68 10.38 -19.18
N GLY A 31 -6.98 10.12 -19.33
CA GLY A 31 -7.49 9.06 -20.22
C GLY A 31 -7.28 7.64 -19.70
N LYS A 32 -6.81 7.48 -18.46
CA LYS A 32 -6.57 6.21 -17.80
C LYS A 32 -7.75 5.76 -16.96
N ALA A 33 -7.81 4.48 -16.67
CA ALA A 33 -8.84 3.86 -15.84
C ALA A 33 -8.26 3.37 -14.51
N ILE A 34 -8.87 3.80 -13.41
CA ILE A 34 -8.46 3.46 -12.04
C ILE A 34 -9.60 2.73 -11.36
N VAL A 35 -9.31 1.56 -10.79
CA VAL A 35 -10.25 0.81 -9.95
C VAL A 35 -9.86 1.00 -8.50
N PHE A 36 -10.78 1.50 -7.69
CA PHE A 36 -10.65 1.51 -6.25
C PHE A 36 -11.11 0.17 -5.68
N CYS A 37 -10.21 -0.55 -5.03
CA CYS A 37 -10.51 -1.80 -4.34
C CYS A 37 -10.67 -1.51 -2.84
N LEU A 38 -11.90 -1.60 -2.34
CA LEU A 38 -12.29 -1.18 -1.00
C LEU A 38 -12.84 -2.38 -0.20
N PRO A 39 -11.98 -3.22 0.40
CA PRO A 39 -12.45 -4.30 1.25
C PRO A 39 -13.00 -3.75 2.57
N GLY A 40 -14.26 -4.03 2.91
CA GLY A 40 -14.84 -3.59 4.17
C GLY A 40 -16.33 -3.30 4.13
N ARG A 41 -16.93 -3.07 5.31
CA ARG A 41 -18.38 -2.79 5.46
C ARG A 41 -18.73 -1.31 5.39
N GLY A 42 -17.82 -0.46 5.81
CA GLY A 42 -18.09 0.97 5.95
C GLY A 42 -16.80 1.72 6.20
N VAL A 43 -16.87 3.03 6.11
CA VAL A 43 -15.74 3.93 6.23
C VAL A 43 -16.07 5.08 7.19
N SER A 44 -15.06 5.71 7.76
CA SER A 44 -15.22 6.92 8.55
C SER A 44 -15.56 8.14 7.69
N TYR A 45 -16.03 9.20 8.31
CA TYR A 45 -16.22 10.49 7.59
C TYR A 45 -14.89 11.09 7.11
N ASN A 46 -13.77 10.82 7.79
CA ASN A 46 -12.45 11.25 7.33
C ASN A 46 -12.09 10.57 6.01
N PHE A 47 -12.28 9.25 5.94
CA PHE A 47 -12.12 8.48 4.72
C PHE A 47 -13.05 8.99 3.61
N LEU A 48 -14.34 9.09 3.89
CA LEU A 48 -15.35 9.48 2.89
C LEU A 48 -15.01 10.84 2.26
N LYS A 49 -14.66 11.84 3.07
CA LYS A 49 -14.28 13.16 2.59
C LYS A 49 -13.07 13.13 1.66
N ALA A 50 -12.01 12.41 2.06
CA ALA A 50 -10.80 12.26 1.27
C ALA A 50 -11.05 11.49 -0.03
N PHE A 51 -11.85 10.43 0.04
CA PHE A 51 -12.19 9.60 -1.11
C PHE A 51 -13.02 10.35 -2.16
N VAL A 52 -14.04 11.10 -1.73
CA VAL A 52 -14.85 11.95 -2.62
C VAL A 52 -13.96 12.99 -3.30
N GLN A 53 -13.05 13.63 -2.56
CA GLN A 53 -12.12 14.61 -3.15
C GLN A 53 -11.21 13.95 -4.18
N LEU A 54 -10.64 12.77 -3.90
CA LEU A 54 -9.82 12.03 -4.84
C LEU A 54 -10.59 11.65 -6.11
N CYS A 55 -11.84 11.22 -5.98
CA CYS A 55 -12.70 10.92 -7.12
C CYS A 55 -12.92 12.16 -8.01
N PHE A 56 -13.21 13.32 -7.40
CA PHE A 56 -13.39 14.57 -8.15
C PHE A 56 -12.09 14.98 -8.88
N ASP A 57 -10.96 14.94 -8.19
CA ASP A 57 -9.68 15.32 -8.76
C ASP A 57 -9.32 14.43 -9.96
N LEU A 58 -9.55 13.11 -9.87
CA LEU A 58 -9.29 12.16 -10.96
C LEU A 58 -10.21 12.42 -12.16
N VAL A 59 -11.51 12.60 -11.94
CA VAL A 59 -12.46 12.88 -13.02
C VAL A 59 -12.13 14.21 -13.70
N GLN A 60 -11.75 15.23 -12.94
CA GLN A 60 -11.32 16.53 -13.50
C GLN A 60 -10.05 16.40 -14.34
N CYS A 61 -9.16 15.49 -14.01
CA CYS A 61 -7.97 15.19 -14.82
C CYS A 61 -8.27 14.35 -16.06
N GLY A 62 -9.52 13.92 -16.25
CA GLY A 62 -9.95 13.09 -17.38
C GLY A 62 -9.66 11.60 -17.20
N ALA A 63 -9.42 11.14 -15.97
CA ALA A 63 -9.37 9.73 -15.65
C ALA A 63 -10.80 9.16 -15.52
N SER A 64 -10.96 7.87 -15.86
CA SER A 64 -12.16 7.11 -15.51
C SER A 64 -11.94 6.37 -14.19
N ILE A 65 -12.97 6.31 -13.37
CA ILE A 65 -12.89 5.64 -12.06
C ILE A 65 -13.97 4.58 -11.94
N GLN A 66 -13.65 3.49 -11.28
CA GLN A 66 -14.59 2.46 -10.87
C GLN A 66 -14.34 2.08 -9.41
N ILE A 67 -15.38 1.65 -8.72
CA ILE A 67 -15.31 1.25 -7.33
C ILE A 67 -15.67 -0.22 -7.26
N SER A 68 -14.75 -1.03 -6.77
CA SER A 68 -14.97 -2.42 -6.44
C SER A 68 -14.91 -2.58 -4.93
N GLN A 69 -16.06 -2.78 -4.31
CA GLN A 69 -16.19 -2.93 -2.87
C GLN A 69 -16.84 -4.28 -2.58
N ASP A 70 -16.28 -4.99 -1.64
CA ASP A 70 -16.90 -6.21 -1.10
C ASP A 70 -16.55 -6.38 0.38
N TYR A 71 -17.29 -7.25 1.04
CA TYR A 71 -17.11 -7.56 2.44
C TYR A 71 -17.16 -9.08 2.69
N SER A 72 -16.32 -9.51 3.60
CA SER A 72 -16.37 -10.83 4.22
C SER A 72 -15.87 -10.72 5.67
N SER A 73 -16.25 -11.65 6.52
CA SER A 73 -15.67 -11.78 7.87
C SER A 73 -14.17 -12.12 7.83
N MET A 74 -13.70 -12.66 6.73
CA MET A 74 -12.29 -12.93 6.47
C MET A 74 -11.80 -12.01 5.36
N VAL A 75 -10.77 -11.24 5.65
CA VAL A 75 -10.27 -10.18 4.75
C VAL A 75 -9.75 -10.72 3.42
N ASN A 76 -9.11 -11.89 3.40
CA ASN A 76 -8.65 -12.55 2.18
C ASN A 76 -9.80 -12.84 1.20
N PHE A 77 -10.97 -13.25 1.68
CA PHE A 77 -12.16 -13.40 0.83
C PHE A 77 -12.68 -12.05 0.34
N ALA A 78 -12.71 -11.02 1.20
CA ALA A 78 -13.13 -9.69 0.79
C ALA A 78 -12.23 -9.15 -0.33
N ARG A 79 -10.90 -9.31 -0.21
CA ARG A 79 -9.94 -8.89 -1.23
C ARG A 79 -10.12 -9.66 -2.54
N CYS A 80 -10.26 -10.99 -2.50
CA CYS A 80 -10.55 -11.78 -3.70
C CYS A 80 -11.85 -11.33 -4.39
N LYS A 81 -12.89 -11.04 -3.61
CA LYS A 81 -14.18 -10.57 -4.16
C LYS A 81 -14.08 -9.15 -4.75
N CYS A 82 -13.24 -8.27 -4.20
CA CYS A 82 -12.93 -6.99 -4.83
C CYS A 82 -12.33 -7.16 -6.22
N LEU A 83 -11.64 -8.26 -6.50
CA LEU A 83 -11.17 -8.63 -7.85
C LEU A 83 -12.23 -9.40 -8.66
N GLY A 84 -13.46 -9.48 -8.17
CA GLY A 84 -14.56 -10.18 -8.83
C GLY A 84 -14.47 -11.69 -8.77
N ALA A 85 -13.77 -12.27 -7.78
CA ALA A 85 -13.70 -13.70 -7.59
C ALA A 85 -15.10 -14.33 -7.44
N ASN A 86 -15.29 -15.48 -8.09
CA ASN A 86 -16.52 -16.25 -8.01
C ASN A 86 -16.20 -17.76 -7.95
N VAL A 87 -16.57 -18.40 -6.87
CA VAL A 87 -16.30 -19.83 -6.63
C VAL A 87 -16.82 -20.76 -7.74
N LEU A 88 -17.82 -20.32 -8.49
CA LEU A 88 -18.40 -21.10 -9.61
C LEU A 88 -17.57 -21.06 -10.90
N ARG A 89 -16.52 -20.20 -10.95
CA ARG A 89 -15.65 -20.09 -12.13
C ARG A 89 -14.40 -20.98 -12.10
N GLY A 90 -14.23 -21.76 -11.04
CA GLY A 90 -13.08 -22.68 -10.90
C GLY A 90 -11.77 -21.95 -10.57
N PRO A 91 -10.62 -22.62 -10.73
CA PRO A 91 -9.33 -22.11 -10.26
C PRO A 91 -8.66 -21.10 -11.20
N ASN A 92 -8.97 -21.13 -12.51
CA ASN A 92 -8.28 -20.30 -13.50
C ASN A 92 -8.98 -18.94 -13.66
N GLN A 93 -9.02 -18.15 -12.60
CA GLN A 93 -9.67 -16.84 -12.61
C GLN A 93 -8.66 -15.74 -12.86
N ILE A 94 -9.10 -14.72 -13.58
CA ILE A 94 -8.41 -13.43 -13.72
C ILE A 94 -9.31 -12.32 -13.16
N PRO A 95 -8.76 -11.17 -12.74
CA PRO A 95 -9.55 -10.08 -12.19
C PRO A 95 -10.73 -9.71 -13.07
N TRP A 96 -11.92 -9.61 -12.45
CA TRP A 96 -13.21 -9.30 -13.10
C TRP A 96 -13.51 -10.10 -14.37
N ASP A 97 -12.97 -11.31 -14.49
CA ASP A 97 -13.15 -12.17 -15.66
C ASP A 97 -12.64 -11.54 -16.98
N GLY A 98 -11.63 -10.66 -16.87
CA GLY A 98 -11.07 -9.90 -17.98
C GLY A 98 -12.02 -8.85 -18.60
N LYS A 99 -13.23 -8.67 -18.04
CA LYS A 99 -14.26 -7.78 -18.60
C LYS A 99 -14.03 -6.31 -18.25
N LEU A 100 -13.37 -6.05 -17.13
CA LEU A 100 -13.04 -4.70 -16.69
C LEU A 100 -11.68 -4.28 -17.24
N LYS A 101 -11.65 -3.19 -18.00
CA LYS A 101 -10.41 -2.58 -18.48
C LYS A 101 -9.97 -1.51 -17.49
N TYR A 102 -8.73 -1.60 -17.03
CA TYR A 102 -8.13 -0.65 -16.11
C TYR A 102 -6.62 -0.54 -16.33
N ASP A 103 -6.04 0.57 -15.85
CA ASP A 103 -4.60 0.79 -15.86
C ASP A 103 -3.99 0.54 -14.47
N TRP A 104 -4.71 0.91 -13.42
CA TRP A 104 -4.30 0.70 -12.02
C TRP A 104 -5.46 0.30 -11.13
N GLN A 105 -5.11 -0.46 -10.09
CA GLN A 105 -5.94 -0.69 -8.91
C GLN A 105 -5.35 0.12 -7.75
N LEU A 106 -6.17 0.89 -7.06
CA LEU A 106 -5.81 1.51 -5.77
C LEU A 106 -6.54 0.77 -4.65
N TRP A 107 -5.80 0.06 -3.85
CA TRP A 107 -6.28 -0.61 -2.67
C TRP A 107 -6.27 0.33 -1.48
N ILE A 108 -7.40 0.44 -0.78
CA ILE A 108 -7.54 1.30 0.38
C ILE A 108 -8.35 0.54 1.44
N ASP A 109 -7.73 0.25 2.59
CA ASP A 109 -8.47 -0.31 3.71
C ASP A 109 -9.36 0.76 4.35
N SER A 110 -10.49 0.33 4.91
CA SER A 110 -11.57 1.20 5.38
C SER A 110 -11.21 2.12 6.56
N ASP A 111 -10.07 1.88 7.21
CA ASP A 111 -9.54 2.65 8.34
C ASP A 111 -8.30 3.50 7.99
N ILE A 112 -8.05 3.70 6.70
CA ILE A 112 -6.96 4.56 6.22
C ILE A 112 -7.43 6.01 6.12
N VAL A 113 -6.60 6.94 6.62
CA VAL A 113 -6.79 8.38 6.51
C VAL A 113 -5.75 8.97 5.57
N PHE A 114 -6.19 9.55 4.48
CA PHE A 114 -5.32 10.03 3.41
C PHE A 114 -5.78 11.39 2.86
N ASN A 115 -5.00 11.97 1.97
CA ASN A 115 -5.39 13.06 1.09
C ASN A 115 -5.02 12.71 -0.36
N THR A 116 -5.50 13.49 -1.32
CA THR A 116 -5.31 13.21 -2.75
C THR A 116 -3.85 13.28 -3.18
N GLU A 117 -3.02 14.08 -2.50
CA GLU A 117 -1.58 14.17 -2.78
C GLU A 117 -0.89 12.80 -2.65
N LYS A 118 -1.34 11.96 -1.70
CA LYS A 118 -0.76 10.63 -1.49
C LYS A 118 -0.99 9.70 -2.67
N PHE A 119 -2.07 9.86 -3.41
CA PHE A 119 -2.30 9.15 -4.67
C PHE A 119 -1.35 9.64 -5.77
N TRP A 120 -1.24 10.96 -5.94
CA TRP A 120 -0.33 11.51 -6.95
C TRP A 120 1.12 11.09 -6.73
N GLN A 121 1.53 11.01 -5.47
CA GLN A 121 2.86 10.54 -5.09
C GLN A 121 3.08 9.07 -5.49
N LEU A 122 2.09 8.18 -5.35
CA LEU A 122 2.19 6.79 -5.83
C LEU A 122 2.30 6.74 -7.36
N ILE A 123 1.49 7.51 -8.08
CA ILE A 123 1.54 7.58 -9.55
C ILE A 123 2.94 8.02 -10.03
N LEU A 124 3.55 9.00 -9.38
CA LEU A 124 4.89 9.50 -9.73
C LEU A 124 6.01 8.48 -9.49
N MET A 125 5.79 7.45 -8.69
CA MET A 125 6.77 6.36 -8.52
C MET A 125 6.94 5.55 -9.80
N GLN A 126 5.93 5.47 -10.69
CA GLN A 126 5.96 4.71 -11.94
C GLN A 126 6.40 3.24 -11.76
N LYS A 127 5.92 2.59 -10.69
CA LYS A 127 6.21 1.20 -10.35
C LYS A 127 4.99 0.33 -10.58
N ASP A 128 5.22 -0.97 -10.79
CA ASP A 128 4.14 -1.92 -10.97
C ASP A 128 3.39 -2.14 -9.65
N ILE A 129 4.11 -2.13 -8.52
CA ILE A 129 3.56 -2.18 -7.17
C ILE A 129 4.18 -1.04 -6.36
N ALA A 130 3.37 -0.03 -6.04
CA ALA A 130 3.78 1.18 -5.33
C ALA A 130 2.99 1.33 -4.02
N ALA A 131 3.70 1.30 -2.89
CA ALA A 131 3.14 1.39 -1.55
C ALA A 131 3.40 2.76 -0.90
N GLY A 132 2.38 3.25 -0.20
CA GLY A 132 2.59 4.14 0.93
C GLY A 132 2.68 3.33 2.21
N TRP A 133 2.88 4.00 3.33
CA TRP A 133 3.01 3.37 4.62
C TRP A 133 2.19 4.07 5.71
N TYR A 134 1.85 3.30 6.72
CA TYR A 134 1.13 3.76 7.91
C TYR A 134 1.69 3.05 9.14
N CYS A 135 1.39 3.61 10.33
CA CYS A 135 1.80 2.99 11.57
C CYS A 135 0.85 1.84 11.92
N THR A 136 1.39 0.77 12.47
CA THR A 136 0.63 -0.28 13.12
C THR A 136 0.07 0.20 14.46
N GLU A 137 -0.71 -0.61 15.14
CA GLU A 137 -1.39 -0.23 16.39
C GLU A 137 -0.43 0.11 17.52
N ASP A 138 0.81 -0.41 17.49
CA ASP A 138 1.85 -0.12 18.49
C ASP A 138 2.39 1.32 18.41
N GLY A 139 2.06 2.05 17.33
CA GLY A 139 2.50 3.42 17.08
C GLY A 139 4.00 3.57 16.83
N LYS A 140 4.73 2.49 16.60
CA LYS A 140 6.20 2.47 16.41
C LYS A 140 6.61 1.82 15.11
N THR A 141 6.04 0.65 14.80
CA THR A 141 6.30 -0.09 13.58
C THR A 141 5.41 0.41 12.44
N THR A 142 5.80 0.10 11.22
CA THR A 142 5.06 0.50 10.04
C THR A 142 4.50 -0.72 9.30
N SER A 143 3.63 -0.47 8.33
CA SER A 143 3.02 -1.49 7.47
C SER A 143 3.97 -2.08 6.42
N VAL A 144 5.26 -1.78 6.45
CA VAL A 144 6.26 -2.31 5.53
C VAL A 144 7.39 -3.01 6.27
N ALA A 145 7.88 -4.11 5.70
CA ALA A 145 8.91 -4.92 6.34
C ALA A 145 9.86 -5.56 5.32
N HIS A 146 10.96 -6.07 5.85
CA HIS A 146 11.93 -6.88 5.13
C HIS A 146 11.91 -8.32 5.65
N TRP A 147 12.11 -9.26 4.75
CA TRP A 147 12.23 -10.67 5.10
C TRP A 147 13.55 -10.89 5.84
N LEU A 148 13.57 -11.87 6.72
CA LEU A 148 14.75 -12.29 7.47
C LEU A 148 15.09 -13.72 7.09
N ASP A 149 16.36 -14.10 7.15
CA ASP A 149 16.73 -15.51 7.18
C ASP A 149 16.24 -16.17 8.48
N GLU A 150 16.37 -17.48 8.60
CA GLU A 150 15.81 -18.22 9.73
C GLU A 150 16.45 -17.83 11.06
N ASP A 151 17.78 -17.63 11.09
CA ASP A 151 18.49 -17.28 12.31
C ASP A 151 18.10 -15.90 12.79
N ASP A 152 18.03 -14.93 11.89
CA ASP A 152 17.60 -13.59 12.20
C ASP A 152 16.12 -13.53 12.58
N PHE A 153 15.25 -14.33 11.94
CA PHE A 153 13.85 -14.45 12.30
C PHE A 153 13.66 -15.02 13.72
N ARG A 154 14.42 -16.07 14.09
CA ARG A 154 14.44 -16.62 15.46
C ARG A 154 14.91 -15.57 16.47
N ASN A 155 15.98 -14.85 16.15
CA ASN A 155 16.56 -13.81 17.01
C ASN A 155 15.62 -12.61 17.17
N ASN A 156 14.79 -12.32 16.15
CA ASN A 156 13.77 -11.26 16.17
C ASN A 156 12.44 -11.73 16.80
N GLY A 157 12.43 -12.86 17.48
CA GLY A 157 11.23 -13.37 18.18
C GLY A 157 10.12 -13.90 17.27
N GLY A 158 10.46 -14.34 16.06
CA GLY A 158 9.50 -14.84 15.08
C GLY A 158 8.70 -13.76 14.38
N VAL A 159 9.26 -12.56 14.25
CA VAL A 159 8.61 -11.41 13.59
C VAL A 159 9.49 -10.90 12.45
N MET A 160 8.87 -10.51 11.34
CA MET A 160 9.56 -9.85 10.23
C MET A 160 10.25 -8.55 10.69
N ASN A 161 11.26 -8.13 9.94
CA ASN A 161 11.97 -6.87 10.21
C ASN A 161 11.16 -5.67 9.69
N HIS A 162 10.21 -5.21 10.49
CA HIS A 162 9.42 -4.03 10.15
C HIS A 162 10.25 -2.75 10.18
N GLU A 163 10.07 -1.92 9.17
CA GLU A 163 10.53 -0.53 9.25
C GLU A 163 9.83 0.17 10.42
N THR A 164 10.61 0.92 11.20
CA THR A 164 10.08 1.79 12.25
C THR A 164 9.84 3.19 11.71
N ILE A 165 9.06 4.01 12.43
CA ILE A 165 8.91 5.44 12.09
C ILE A 165 10.29 6.11 12.03
N GLU A 166 11.20 5.72 12.92
CA GLU A 166 12.55 6.29 12.96
C GLU A 166 13.38 5.88 11.75
N SER A 167 13.38 4.59 11.39
CA SER A 167 14.17 4.08 10.25
C SER A 167 13.67 4.63 8.92
N ILE A 168 12.33 4.61 8.70
CA ILE A 168 11.75 5.09 7.45
C ILE A 168 11.91 6.60 7.27
N SER A 169 11.89 7.38 8.36
CA SER A 169 12.09 8.84 8.30
C SER A 169 13.51 9.26 7.90
N LYS A 170 14.49 8.37 8.05
CA LYS A 170 15.87 8.60 7.61
C LYS A 170 16.05 8.40 6.11
N ARG A 171 15.15 7.66 5.47
CA ARG A 171 15.16 7.43 4.02
C ARG A 171 14.68 8.68 3.28
N LYS A 172 15.26 8.92 2.11
CA LYS A 172 14.94 10.12 1.28
C LYS A 172 14.41 9.78 -0.11
N LYS A 173 14.49 8.51 -0.49
CA LYS A 173 14.13 8.03 -1.81
C LYS A 173 13.28 6.77 -1.68
N PRO A 174 12.46 6.45 -2.69
CA PRO A 174 11.78 5.15 -2.77
C PRO A 174 12.78 4.00 -2.61
N PHE A 175 12.34 2.93 -2.00
CA PHE A 175 13.13 1.73 -1.74
C PHE A 175 12.26 0.49 -1.87
N THR A 176 12.86 -0.65 -2.11
CA THR A 176 12.16 -1.94 -2.17
C THR A 176 11.93 -2.50 -0.78
N VAL A 177 10.80 -3.19 -0.62
CA VAL A 177 10.42 -3.90 0.59
C VAL A 177 10.01 -5.33 0.22
N ASP A 178 10.01 -6.22 1.19
CA ASP A 178 9.56 -7.59 0.98
C ASP A 178 8.08 -7.76 1.29
N TYR A 179 7.56 -6.91 2.14
CA TYR A 179 6.17 -6.89 2.57
C TYR A 179 5.62 -5.48 2.67
N THR A 180 4.37 -5.33 2.32
CA THR A 180 3.55 -4.15 2.58
C THR A 180 2.11 -4.55 2.87
N GLY A 181 1.47 -3.85 3.81
CA GLY A 181 0.03 -3.97 4.00
C GLY A 181 -0.75 -3.34 2.84
N PHE A 182 -1.96 -3.79 2.62
CA PHE A 182 -2.84 -3.36 1.52
C PHE A 182 -3.63 -2.09 1.82
N GLY A 183 -3.35 -1.43 2.94
CA GLY A 183 -4.10 -0.23 3.33
C GLY A 183 -3.94 0.94 2.37
N TRP A 184 -2.80 1.09 1.71
CA TRP A 184 -2.55 2.14 0.72
C TRP A 184 -1.55 1.64 -0.34
N LEU A 185 -2.08 0.97 -1.37
CA LEU A 185 -1.28 0.25 -2.35
C LEU A 185 -1.82 0.46 -3.76
N LEU A 186 -0.98 0.97 -4.65
CA LEU A 186 -1.27 1.12 -6.08
C LEU A 186 -0.63 -0.05 -6.84
N ILE A 187 -1.44 -0.78 -7.59
CA ILE A 187 -1.00 -1.93 -8.39
C ILE A 187 -1.40 -1.71 -9.85
N LYS A 188 -0.45 -1.84 -10.75
CA LYS A 188 -0.66 -1.68 -12.18
C LYS A 188 -1.35 -2.92 -12.78
N ASN A 189 -2.11 -2.70 -13.83
CA ASN A 189 -2.65 -3.79 -14.64
C ASN A 189 -1.52 -4.70 -15.11
N GLY A 190 -1.77 -6.01 -15.13
CA GLY A 190 -0.81 -7.03 -15.49
C GLY A 190 -0.17 -7.74 -14.29
N VAL A 191 -0.24 -7.16 -13.07
CA VAL A 191 0.30 -7.84 -11.88
C VAL A 191 -0.59 -9.02 -11.49
N PHE A 192 -1.88 -8.79 -11.26
CA PHE A 192 -2.81 -9.88 -10.89
C PHE A 192 -3.19 -10.79 -12.06
N GLU A 193 -2.88 -10.41 -13.27
CA GLU A 193 -3.05 -11.20 -14.49
C GLU A 193 -1.82 -12.08 -14.81
N HIS A 194 -0.73 -11.91 -14.04
CA HIS A 194 0.50 -12.67 -14.24
C HIS A 194 0.31 -14.13 -13.82
N GLU A 195 0.84 -15.06 -14.60
CA GLU A 195 0.70 -16.50 -14.34
C GLU A 195 1.31 -16.94 -12.99
N GLY A 196 2.29 -16.21 -12.49
CA GLY A 196 2.91 -16.40 -11.17
C GLY A 196 2.04 -15.96 -9.99
N LEU A 197 0.91 -15.28 -10.25
CA LEU A 197 -0.07 -14.88 -9.24
C LEU A 197 -1.46 -15.52 -9.50
N PRO A 198 -1.60 -16.84 -9.39
CA PRO A 198 -2.86 -17.50 -9.68
C PRO A 198 -3.94 -17.23 -8.61
N TYR A 199 -5.21 -17.34 -9.00
CA TYR A 199 -6.30 -17.39 -8.03
C TYR A 199 -6.16 -18.64 -7.12
N PRO A 200 -6.41 -18.52 -5.82
CA PRO A 200 -6.88 -17.35 -5.07
C PRO A 200 -5.73 -16.42 -4.65
N TRP A 201 -5.72 -15.20 -5.19
CA TRP A 201 -4.66 -14.19 -5.08
C TRP A 201 -4.25 -13.82 -3.64
N PHE A 202 -5.10 -14.10 -2.68
CA PHE A 202 -4.95 -13.72 -1.26
C PHE A 202 -5.09 -14.93 -0.34
N ALA A 203 -4.73 -16.13 -0.79
CA ALA A 203 -4.76 -17.32 0.06
C ALA A 203 -3.66 -17.23 1.13
N PRO A 204 -3.98 -17.34 2.42
CA PRO A 204 -2.96 -17.51 3.44
C PRO A 204 -2.10 -18.73 3.15
N LYS A 205 -0.79 -18.60 3.38
CA LYS A 205 0.19 -19.67 3.09
C LYS A 205 0.99 -20.02 4.33
N MET A 206 1.45 -21.26 4.37
CA MET A 206 2.49 -21.65 5.31
C MET A 206 3.85 -21.31 4.69
N GLN A 207 4.61 -20.47 5.37
CA GLN A 207 6.02 -20.25 5.08
C GLN A 207 6.84 -21.21 5.95
N VAL A 208 7.62 -22.06 5.30
CA VAL A 208 8.52 -23.00 5.97
C VAL A 208 9.94 -22.57 5.69
N PHE A 209 10.74 -22.36 6.74
CA PHE A 209 12.14 -22.04 6.61
C PHE A 209 12.98 -23.27 6.24
N GLU A 210 14.23 -23.07 5.83
CA GLU A 210 15.09 -24.14 5.28
C GLU A 210 15.27 -25.33 6.22
N SER A 211 15.33 -25.12 7.53
CA SER A 211 15.45 -26.21 8.51
C SER A 211 14.22 -27.11 8.58
N GLY A 212 13.05 -26.60 8.16
CA GLY A 212 11.76 -27.24 8.37
C GLY A 212 11.23 -27.17 9.81
N GLU A 213 12.00 -26.62 10.75
CA GLU A 213 11.61 -26.50 12.17
C GLU A 213 10.83 -25.23 12.46
N VAL A 214 11.08 -24.16 11.69
CA VAL A 214 10.38 -22.88 11.81
C VAL A 214 9.36 -22.77 10.71
N GLN A 215 8.12 -22.52 11.12
CA GLN A 215 7.00 -22.34 10.22
C GLN A 215 6.15 -21.15 10.70
N ASP A 216 5.68 -20.35 9.77
CA ASP A 216 4.77 -19.27 10.04
C ASP A 216 3.58 -19.31 9.07
N MET A 217 2.40 -18.98 9.56
CA MET A 217 1.21 -18.81 8.73
C MET A 217 1.12 -17.38 8.28
N CYS A 218 1.52 -17.13 7.04
CA CYS A 218 1.44 -15.82 6.43
C CYS A 218 -0.02 -15.42 6.18
N GLY A 219 -0.38 -14.21 6.59
CA GLY A 219 -1.64 -13.58 6.23
C GLY A 219 -1.75 -13.33 4.73
N GLU A 220 -2.90 -12.84 4.29
CA GLU A 220 -3.22 -12.67 2.87
C GLU A 220 -2.32 -11.65 2.15
N ASP A 221 -1.96 -10.59 2.85
CA ASP A 221 -1.09 -9.52 2.34
C ASP A 221 0.37 -9.96 2.24
N VAL A 222 0.87 -10.70 3.23
CA VAL A 222 2.21 -11.32 3.17
C VAL A 222 2.27 -12.35 2.05
N SER A 223 1.26 -13.20 1.93
CA SER A 223 1.18 -14.23 0.88
C SER A 223 1.20 -13.62 -0.52
N PHE A 224 0.43 -12.54 -0.74
CA PHE A 224 0.49 -11.80 -2.00
C PHE A 224 1.88 -11.24 -2.28
N CYS A 225 2.54 -10.65 -1.27
CA CYS A 225 3.87 -10.07 -1.43
C CYS A 225 4.91 -11.13 -1.81
N LEU A 226 4.84 -12.33 -1.20
CA LEU A 226 5.69 -13.46 -1.55
C LEU A 226 5.46 -13.88 -3.00
N ASP A 227 4.20 -14.10 -3.40
CA ASP A 227 3.86 -14.51 -4.76
C ASP A 227 4.30 -13.47 -5.79
N ALA A 228 4.09 -12.17 -5.51
CA ALA A 228 4.51 -11.11 -6.40
C ALA A 228 6.03 -11.10 -6.59
N LYS A 229 6.80 -11.31 -5.53
CA LYS A 229 8.27 -11.40 -5.61
C LYS A 229 8.71 -12.65 -6.37
N ASP A 230 8.11 -13.79 -6.11
CA ASP A 230 8.40 -15.05 -6.82
C ASP A 230 8.07 -14.93 -8.32
N ALA A 231 7.06 -14.14 -8.67
CA ALA A 231 6.72 -13.79 -10.04
C ALA A 231 7.66 -12.73 -10.67
N GLY A 232 8.63 -12.21 -9.91
CA GLY A 232 9.63 -11.26 -10.38
C GLY A 232 9.25 -9.79 -10.22
N PHE A 233 8.17 -9.46 -9.52
CA PHE A 233 7.80 -8.08 -9.22
C PHE A 233 8.55 -7.54 -8.01
N GLU A 234 8.92 -6.26 -8.08
CA GLU A 234 9.45 -5.52 -6.94
C GLU A 234 8.33 -4.70 -6.27
N ILE A 235 8.29 -4.74 -4.95
CA ILE A 235 7.39 -3.92 -4.16
C ILE A 235 8.15 -2.67 -3.71
N TRP A 236 7.68 -1.50 -4.11
CA TRP A 236 8.35 -0.23 -3.83
C TRP A 236 7.55 0.58 -2.80
N CYS A 237 8.25 1.10 -1.80
CA CYS A 237 7.70 2.03 -0.81
C CYS A 237 8.40 3.39 -0.92
N ASP A 238 7.63 4.49 -0.91
CA ASP A 238 8.22 5.83 -0.79
C ASP A 238 8.06 6.32 0.66
N PRO A 239 9.17 6.63 1.37
CA PRO A 239 9.13 7.05 2.77
C PRO A 239 8.33 8.36 2.98
N ARG A 240 8.10 9.14 1.93
CA ARG A 240 7.33 10.39 1.97
C ARG A 240 5.82 10.17 1.81
N VAL A 241 5.40 8.98 1.36
CA VAL A 241 3.98 8.62 1.18
C VAL A 241 3.43 7.99 2.46
N ARG A 242 3.32 8.82 3.50
CA ARG A 242 2.72 8.41 4.77
C ARG A 242 1.21 8.69 4.74
N VAL A 243 0.40 7.70 5.12
CA VAL A 243 -1.04 7.84 5.38
C VAL A 243 -1.33 7.57 6.86
N GLY A 244 -2.49 8.00 7.33
CA GLY A 244 -2.95 7.73 8.69
C GLY A 244 -3.66 6.37 8.78
N HIS A 245 -3.73 5.83 9.99
CA HIS A 245 -4.42 4.59 10.31
C HIS A 245 -5.37 4.87 11.49
N GLU A 246 -6.66 4.91 11.22
CA GLU A 246 -7.68 5.26 12.21
C GLU A 246 -8.06 4.02 13.03
N LYS A 247 -7.97 4.10 14.35
CA LYS A 247 -8.37 3.02 15.24
C LYS A 247 -9.44 3.51 16.19
N THR A 248 -10.55 2.81 16.23
CA THR A 248 -11.65 3.08 17.17
C THR A 248 -11.38 2.35 18.48
N ARG A 249 -11.47 3.04 19.61
CA ARG A 249 -11.45 2.44 20.93
C ARG A 249 -12.84 2.51 21.56
N VAL A 250 -13.29 1.41 22.16
CA VAL A 250 -14.44 1.43 23.06
C VAL A 250 -13.92 1.82 24.43
N ILE A 251 -14.51 2.87 25.03
CA ILE A 251 -14.14 3.41 26.34
C ILE A 251 -15.18 2.92 27.34
#